data_8adbaa06ba8412827bd7a3623d7ad788
#
_entry.id   8adbaa06ba8412827bd7a3623d7ad788
#
_cell.length_a   1.000
_cell.length_b   1.000
_cell.length_c   1.000
_cell.angle_alpha   90.00
_cell.angle_beta   90.00
_cell.angle_gamma   90.00
#
_symmetry.space_group_name_H-M   'P 1'
#
loop_
_entity.id
_entity.type
_entity.pdbx_description
1 polymer ?
#
loop_
_entity_poly.entity_id
_entity_poly.type
_entity_poly.pdbx_seq_one_letter_code
_entity_poly.pdbx_strand_id
1 'polypeptide(L)'
;MKNLLTQIKNEWRSNLFLLVELLLVFAVLWYIVDWVTVTARVYRAPMGFDTEHCYNLSFSTLTSKSALYNPELTVEDNIDALLEITERLRHRPGVEAVSISQNCYPYNEGSNSAQFYLQDSIHVGAYLVWSDPDFYRVFRYQAVDGGSSEQLAAAI
;
A
#
# COMPACT_ATOMS: atom_id res chain seq x y z
N MET A 1 -37.74 26.27 -39.53
CA MET A 1 -36.29 25.97 -39.41
C MET A 1 -35.37 27.08 -39.90
N LYS A 2 -35.64 27.78 -41.02
CA LYS A 2 -34.77 28.89 -41.49
C LYS A 2 -34.59 30.03 -40.47
N ASN A 3 -35.60 30.36 -39.68
CA ASN A 3 -35.54 31.45 -38.69
C ASN A 3 -34.63 31.08 -37.48
N LEU A 4 -34.61 29.84 -37.05
CA LEU A 4 -33.74 29.35 -35.96
C LEU A 4 -32.27 29.42 -36.33
N LEU A 5 -31.92 29.00 -37.55
CA LEU A 5 -30.54 29.06 -38.05
C LEU A 5 -30.06 30.51 -38.19
N THR A 6 -30.95 31.42 -38.62
CA THR A 6 -30.62 32.85 -38.73
C THR A 6 -30.42 33.47 -37.35
N GLN A 7 -31.21 33.10 -36.35
CA GLN A 7 -31.09 33.56 -34.99
C GLN A 7 -29.79 33.05 -34.34
N ILE A 8 -29.45 31.77 -34.50
CA ILE A 8 -28.19 31.19 -34.05
C ILE A 8 -26.99 31.92 -34.66
N LYS A 9 -27.07 32.28 -35.95
CA LYS A 9 -25.99 32.98 -36.61
C LYS A 9 -25.84 34.45 -36.13
N ASN A 10 -26.91 35.12 -35.81
CA ASN A 10 -26.87 36.49 -35.29
C ASN A 10 -26.36 36.57 -33.84
N GLU A 11 -26.66 35.56 -33.03
CA GLU A 11 -26.28 35.50 -31.63
C GLU A 11 -25.07 34.56 -31.38
N TRP A 12 -24.24 34.32 -32.40
CA TRP A 12 -23.20 33.31 -32.36
C TRP A 12 -22.21 33.51 -31.22
N ARG A 13 -21.92 34.76 -30.81
CA ARG A 13 -21.01 35.07 -29.71
C ARG A 13 -21.57 34.64 -28.34
N SER A 14 -22.86 34.91 -28.13
CA SER A 14 -23.53 34.48 -26.89
C SER A 14 -23.69 32.98 -26.86
N ASN A 15 -24.04 32.37 -27.99
CA ASN A 15 -24.16 30.93 -28.13
C ASN A 15 -22.79 30.21 -27.94
N LEU A 16 -21.70 30.81 -28.45
CA LEU A 16 -20.37 30.29 -28.27
C LEU A 16 -19.94 30.34 -26.78
N PHE A 17 -20.24 31.45 -26.09
CA PHE A 17 -19.96 31.59 -24.67
C PHE A 17 -20.68 30.51 -23.84
N LEU A 18 -21.98 30.31 -24.06
CA LEU A 18 -22.78 29.27 -23.42
C LEU A 18 -22.24 27.87 -23.73
N LEU A 19 -21.79 27.62 -24.96
CA LEU A 19 -21.24 26.35 -25.37
C LEU A 19 -19.92 26.06 -24.63
N VAL A 20 -19.05 27.07 -24.51
CA VAL A 20 -17.79 26.96 -23.75
C VAL A 20 -18.08 26.71 -22.26
N GLU A 21 -19.02 27.46 -21.68
CA GLU A 21 -19.43 27.28 -20.29
C GLU A 21 -19.97 25.86 -20.04
N LEU A 22 -20.87 25.38 -20.92
CA LEU A 22 -21.41 24.04 -20.83
C LEU A 22 -20.32 22.97 -20.96
N LEU A 23 -19.34 23.17 -21.83
CA LEU A 23 -18.23 22.26 -22.04
C LEU A 23 -17.34 22.20 -20.80
N LEU A 24 -17.07 23.35 -20.16
CA LEU A 24 -16.32 23.38 -18.90
C LEU A 24 -17.05 22.67 -17.76
N VAL A 25 -18.34 22.91 -17.62
CA VAL A 25 -19.18 22.22 -16.62
C VAL A 25 -19.16 20.71 -16.88
N PHE A 26 -19.32 20.29 -18.14
CA PHE A 26 -19.26 18.88 -18.50
C PHE A 26 -17.89 18.25 -18.19
N ALA A 27 -16.79 18.94 -18.48
CA ALA A 27 -15.44 18.46 -18.19
C ALA A 27 -15.23 18.26 -16.67
N VAL A 28 -15.69 19.22 -15.86
CA VAL A 28 -15.61 19.11 -14.39
C VAL A 28 -16.48 17.96 -13.87
N LEU A 29 -17.71 17.82 -14.35
CA LEU A 29 -18.58 16.72 -13.96
C LEU A 29 -18.00 15.36 -14.37
N TRP A 30 -17.44 15.26 -15.56
CA TRP A 30 -16.74 14.04 -16.01
C TRP A 30 -15.61 13.67 -15.08
N TYR A 31 -14.76 14.63 -14.74
CA TYR A 31 -13.66 14.41 -13.80
C TYR A 31 -14.15 13.90 -12.43
N ILE A 32 -15.21 14.52 -11.90
CA ILE A 32 -15.80 14.10 -10.60
C ILE A 32 -16.32 12.67 -10.69
N VAL A 33 -17.06 12.33 -11.75
CA VAL A 33 -17.63 10.99 -11.95
C VAL A 33 -16.51 9.95 -12.09
N ASP A 34 -15.48 10.25 -12.87
CA ASP A 34 -14.33 9.37 -13.03
C ASP A 34 -13.63 9.14 -11.69
N TRP A 35 -13.31 10.22 -10.96
CA TRP A 35 -12.69 10.14 -9.64
C TRP A 35 -13.50 9.31 -8.64
N VAL A 36 -14.79 9.55 -8.54
CA VAL A 36 -15.70 8.79 -7.66
C VAL A 36 -15.72 7.31 -8.07
N THR A 37 -15.78 7.03 -9.36
CA THR A 37 -15.84 5.66 -9.88
C THR A 37 -14.53 4.90 -9.56
N VAL A 38 -13.37 5.52 -9.82
CA VAL A 38 -12.06 4.93 -9.51
C VAL A 38 -11.93 4.70 -8.00
N THR A 39 -12.25 5.71 -7.21
CA THR A 39 -12.19 5.62 -5.75
C THR A 39 -13.10 4.49 -5.22
N ALA A 40 -14.33 4.42 -5.70
CA ALA A 40 -15.27 3.36 -5.30
C ALA A 40 -14.79 1.96 -5.69
N ARG A 41 -14.13 1.82 -6.85
CA ARG A 41 -13.52 0.54 -7.28
C ARG A 41 -12.38 0.14 -6.36
N VAL A 42 -11.48 1.08 -6.02
CA VAL A 42 -10.35 0.83 -5.11
C VAL A 42 -10.86 0.40 -3.74
N TYR A 43 -11.85 1.11 -3.17
CA TYR A 43 -12.42 0.76 -1.87
C TYR A 43 -13.15 -0.59 -1.85
N ARG A 44 -13.67 -1.05 -2.99
CA ARG A 44 -14.36 -2.35 -3.11
C ARG A 44 -13.45 -3.48 -3.57
N ALA A 45 -12.23 -3.17 -3.97
CA ALA A 45 -11.26 -4.20 -4.37
C ALA A 45 -10.90 -5.06 -3.15
N PRO A 46 -10.84 -6.39 -3.28
CA PRO A 46 -10.33 -7.25 -2.23
C PRO A 46 -8.88 -6.89 -1.95
N MET A 47 -8.54 -6.68 -0.68
CA MET A 47 -7.18 -6.30 -0.28
C MET A 47 -6.18 -7.44 -0.43
N GLY A 48 -6.64 -8.68 -0.53
CA GLY A 48 -5.79 -9.85 -0.66
C GLY A 48 -5.02 -10.22 0.62
N PHE A 49 -5.29 -9.54 1.72
CA PHE A 49 -4.71 -9.80 3.04
C PHE A 49 -5.72 -9.45 4.15
N ASP A 50 -5.46 -9.94 5.36
CA ASP A 50 -6.27 -9.67 6.55
C ASP A 50 -5.35 -9.18 7.69
N THR A 51 -5.78 -8.16 8.40
CA THR A 51 -5.08 -7.59 9.55
C THR A 51 -5.85 -7.77 10.87
N GLU A 52 -6.95 -8.50 10.85
CA GLU A 52 -7.75 -8.74 12.05
C GLU A 52 -6.93 -9.55 13.06
N HIS A 53 -6.90 -9.06 14.31
CA HIS A 53 -6.11 -9.64 15.40
C HIS A 53 -4.58 -9.62 15.19
N CYS A 54 -4.07 -8.82 14.23
CA CYS A 54 -2.65 -8.60 14.09
C CYS A 54 -2.16 -7.47 15.01
N TYR A 55 -1.01 -7.69 15.64
CA TYR A 55 -0.37 -6.71 16.53
C TYR A 55 1.04 -6.41 16.02
N ASN A 56 1.37 -5.14 15.98
CA ASN A 56 2.72 -4.70 15.65
C ASN A 56 3.50 -4.39 16.93
N LEU A 57 4.65 -5.04 17.08
CA LEU A 57 5.58 -4.80 18.18
C LEU A 57 6.82 -4.12 17.61
N SER A 58 7.08 -2.89 18.02
CA SER A 58 8.28 -2.15 17.61
C SER A 58 9.34 -2.26 18.68
N PHE A 59 10.54 -2.62 18.26
CA PHE A 59 11.72 -2.66 19.11
C PHE A 59 12.70 -1.56 18.69
N SER A 60 13.31 -0.94 19.67
CA SER A 60 14.38 0.04 19.43
C SER A 60 15.50 -0.16 20.45
N THR A 61 16.71 0.15 20.03
CA THR A 61 17.87 0.16 20.95
C THR A 61 17.75 1.31 21.95
N LEU A 62 18.13 1.06 23.18
CA LEU A 62 18.16 2.07 24.22
C LEU A 62 19.19 3.16 23.88
N THR A 63 18.84 4.39 24.15
CA THR A 63 19.77 5.51 23.98
C THR A 63 20.69 5.63 25.19
N SER A 64 21.85 6.29 25.04
CA SER A 64 22.82 6.55 26.11
C SER A 64 22.26 7.31 27.32
N LYS A 65 21.04 7.86 27.21
CA LYS A 65 20.34 8.53 28.30
C LYS A 65 19.53 7.57 29.17
N SER A 66 19.35 6.32 28.75
CA SER A 66 18.65 5.31 29.53
C SER A 66 19.56 4.76 30.64
N ALA A 67 19.02 4.56 31.85
CA ALA A 67 19.71 3.92 32.94
C ALA A 67 20.06 2.44 32.66
N LEU A 68 19.41 1.82 31.70
CA LEU A 68 19.63 0.44 31.28
C LEU A 68 20.47 0.35 29.99
N TYR A 69 21.03 1.47 29.54
CA TYR A 69 21.89 1.47 28.35
C TYR A 69 23.19 0.73 28.66
N ASN A 70 23.49 -0.24 27.82
CA ASN A 70 24.78 -0.96 27.86
C ASN A 70 25.58 -0.64 26.60
N PRO A 71 26.71 0.08 26.69
CA PRO A 71 27.53 0.43 25.54
C PRO A 71 28.30 -0.74 24.93
N GLU A 72 28.38 -1.88 25.62
CA GLU A 72 29.10 -3.07 25.16
C GLU A 72 28.24 -3.97 24.26
N LEU A 73 26.91 -3.72 24.18
CA LEU A 73 26.02 -4.48 23.30
C LEU A 73 26.32 -4.19 21.82
N THR A 74 26.58 -5.25 21.10
CA THR A 74 26.85 -5.22 19.67
C THR A 74 25.51 -5.26 18.86
N VAL A 75 25.63 -5.12 17.57
CA VAL A 75 24.48 -5.30 16.66
C VAL A 75 24.02 -6.76 16.67
N GLU A 76 24.97 -7.68 16.72
CA GLU A 76 24.72 -9.12 16.81
C GLU A 76 23.92 -9.46 18.06
N ASP A 77 24.29 -8.93 19.25
CA ASP A 77 23.55 -9.16 20.49
C ASP A 77 22.09 -8.68 20.39
N ASN A 78 21.86 -7.57 19.71
CA ASN A 78 20.51 -7.04 19.50
C ASN A 78 19.69 -7.92 18.53
N ILE A 79 20.32 -8.49 17.51
CA ILE A 79 19.69 -9.43 16.58
C ILE A 79 19.33 -10.72 17.33
N ASP A 80 20.25 -11.27 18.10
CA ASP A 80 20.03 -12.49 18.89
C ASP A 80 18.89 -12.30 19.90
N ALA A 81 18.84 -11.15 20.56
CA ALA A 81 17.75 -10.80 21.47
C ALA A 81 16.39 -10.71 20.74
N LEU A 82 16.37 -10.14 19.53
CA LEU A 82 15.16 -10.07 18.70
C LEU A 82 14.68 -11.48 18.30
N LEU A 83 15.58 -12.34 17.86
CA LEU A 83 15.28 -13.71 17.50
C LEU A 83 14.75 -14.50 18.70
N GLU A 84 15.39 -14.36 19.88
CA GLU A 84 14.92 -15.00 21.11
C GLU A 84 13.51 -14.55 21.52
N ILE A 85 13.24 -13.25 21.45
CA ILE A 85 11.89 -12.72 21.73
C ILE A 85 10.87 -13.29 20.74
N THR A 86 11.21 -13.35 19.46
CA THR A 86 10.35 -13.91 18.42
C THR A 86 10.03 -15.37 18.70
N GLU A 87 11.01 -16.18 19.04
CA GLU A 87 10.81 -17.59 19.41
C GLU A 87 9.94 -17.75 20.67
N ARG A 88 10.16 -16.93 21.69
CA ARG A 88 9.32 -16.91 22.88
C ARG A 88 7.87 -16.55 22.57
N LEU A 89 7.63 -15.65 21.61
CA LEU A 89 6.28 -15.27 21.17
C LEU A 89 5.62 -16.41 20.39
N ARG A 90 6.36 -17.07 19.50
CA ARG A 90 5.84 -18.25 18.73
C ARG A 90 5.31 -19.36 19.62
N HIS A 91 5.92 -19.54 20.79
CA HIS A 91 5.51 -20.58 21.76
C HIS A 91 4.47 -20.12 22.76
N ARG A 92 3.94 -18.89 22.64
CA ARG A 92 2.87 -18.41 23.53
C ARG A 92 1.51 -18.94 23.13
N PRO A 93 0.72 -19.47 24.09
CA PRO A 93 -0.67 -19.85 23.84
C PRO A 93 -1.47 -18.67 23.28
N GLY A 94 -2.21 -18.89 22.18
CA GLY A 94 -3.02 -17.87 21.51
C GLY A 94 -2.28 -17.04 20.46
N VAL A 95 -1.00 -17.30 20.22
CA VAL A 95 -0.24 -16.73 19.10
C VAL A 95 -0.23 -17.77 17.97
N GLU A 96 -0.77 -17.41 16.80
CA GLU A 96 -0.85 -18.31 15.63
C GLU A 96 0.43 -18.23 14.79
N ALA A 97 0.93 -17.02 14.56
CA ALA A 97 2.13 -16.77 13.77
C ALA A 97 2.84 -15.51 14.24
N VAL A 98 4.15 -15.45 14.08
CA VAL A 98 4.99 -14.28 14.37
C VAL A 98 5.94 -14.09 13.21
N SER A 99 6.02 -12.89 12.69
CA SER A 99 6.90 -12.50 11.60
C SER A 99 7.78 -11.32 11.98
N ILE A 100 9.01 -11.35 11.51
CA ILE A 100 9.92 -10.21 11.56
C ILE A 100 9.85 -9.51 10.20
N SER A 101 9.57 -8.22 10.22
CA SER A 101 9.55 -7.41 9.01
C SER A 101 10.14 -6.03 9.25
N GLN A 102 10.71 -5.44 8.21
CA GLN A 102 11.27 -4.11 8.28
C GLN A 102 10.45 -3.14 7.41
N ASN A 103 9.69 -2.27 8.07
CA ASN A 103 8.98 -1.16 7.45
C ASN A 103 8.09 -1.56 6.25
N CYS A 104 7.43 -2.71 6.31
CA CYS A 104 6.66 -3.26 5.20
C CYS A 104 5.32 -3.89 5.60
N TYR A 105 4.85 -3.68 6.83
CA TYR A 105 3.54 -4.17 7.24
C TYR A 105 2.40 -3.35 6.59
N PRO A 106 1.21 -3.93 6.41
CA PRO A 106 0.05 -3.23 5.86
C PRO A 106 -0.28 -1.94 6.62
N TYR A 107 -0.66 -0.90 5.89
CA TYR A 107 -0.97 0.44 6.42
C TYR A 107 0.21 1.18 7.06
N ASN A 108 1.43 0.72 6.82
CA ASN A 108 2.61 1.48 7.15
C ASN A 108 2.75 2.68 6.21
N GLU A 109 3.01 3.87 6.75
CA GLU A 109 3.26 5.08 5.96
C GLU A 109 4.65 5.07 5.30
N GLY A 110 5.55 4.20 5.76
CA GLY A 110 6.86 3.99 5.16
C GLY A 110 6.81 3.01 3.99
N SER A 111 7.60 3.24 2.97
CA SER A 111 7.79 2.29 1.89
C SER A 111 9.25 2.23 1.49
N ASN A 112 9.73 1.01 1.26
CA ASN A 112 11.00 0.80 0.59
C ASN A 112 10.71 0.57 -0.89
N SER A 113 11.36 1.30 -1.78
CA SER A 113 11.19 1.14 -3.22
C SER A 113 12.55 0.99 -3.90
N ALA A 114 12.58 0.19 -4.94
CA ALA A 114 13.73 0.07 -5.83
C ALA A 114 13.31 0.26 -7.28
N GLN A 115 14.22 0.78 -8.07
CA GLN A 115 14.06 0.83 -9.52
C GLN A 115 14.88 -0.31 -10.12
N PHE A 116 14.21 -1.11 -10.91
CA PHE A 116 14.83 -2.18 -11.69
C PHE A 116 14.91 -1.74 -13.15
N TYR A 117 16.04 -2.06 -13.78
CA TYR A 117 16.26 -1.81 -15.19
C TYR A 117 16.11 -3.14 -15.94
N LEU A 118 15.14 -3.19 -16.83
CA LEU A 118 14.97 -4.32 -17.73
C LEU A 118 15.49 -3.91 -19.11
N GLN A 119 16.50 -4.62 -19.61
CA GLN A 119 17.09 -4.38 -20.94
C GLN A 119 17.52 -2.91 -21.20
N ASP A 120 18.18 -2.28 -20.24
CA ASP A 120 18.72 -0.92 -20.30
C ASP A 120 17.73 0.23 -20.61
N SER A 121 16.49 -0.05 -20.94
CA SER A 121 15.53 0.96 -21.42
C SER A 121 14.19 0.98 -20.69
N ILE A 122 13.86 -0.06 -19.94
CA ILE A 122 12.58 -0.13 -19.22
C ILE A 122 12.85 0.02 -17.72
N HIS A 123 12.32 1.10 -17.14
CA HIS A 123 12.38 1.36 -15.70
C HIS A 123 11.12 0.79 -15.04
N VAL A 124 11.30 -0.15 -14.14
CA VAL A 124 10.20 -0.71 -13.33
C VAL A 124 10.42 -0.34 -11.88
N GLY A 125 9.53 0.45 -11.33
CA GLY A 125 9.48 0.72 -9.88
C GLY A 125 8.81 -0.45 -9.17
N ALA A 126 9.44 -0.96 -8.13
CA ALA A 126 8.85 -1.99 -7.28
C ALA A 126 9.01 -1.64 -5.81
N TYR A 127 8.05 -2.03 -4.99
CA TYR A 127 8.17 -1.98 -3.55
C TYR A 127 9.00 -3.17 -3.05
N LEU A 128 9.93 -2.89 -2.15
CA LEU A 128 10.72 -3.91 -1.48
C LEU A 128 10.06 -4.26 -0.15
N VAL A 129 9.79 -5.52 0.06
CA VAL A 129 9.30 -6.07 1.32
C VAL A 129 10.41 -6.92 1.90
N TRP A 130 10.94 -6.50 3.06
CA TRP A 130 11.91 -7.28 3.82
C TRP A 130 11.20 -7.94 4.99
N SER A 131 10.93 -9.22 4.82
CA SER A 131 10.20 -10.01 5.80
C SER A 131 10.67 -11.46 5.78
N ASP A 132 10.34 -12.19 6.83
CA ASP A 132 10.45 -13.64 6.83
C ASP A 132 9.24 -14.29 6.12
N PRO A 133 9.29 -15.60 5.80
CA PRO A 133 8.17 -16.30 5.14
C PRO A 133 6.87 -16.29 5.96
N ASP A 134 6.94 -16.19 7.29
CA ASP A 134 5.76 -16.13 8.15
C ASP A 134 4.95 -14.84 7.99
N PHE A 135 5.50 -13.82 7.34
CA PHE A 135 4.80 -12.58 6.99
C PHE A 135 3.49 -12.87 6.24
N TYR A 136 3.52 -13.79 5.29
CA TYR A 136 2.34 -14.17 4.50
C TYR A 136 1.28 -14.87 5.34
N ARG A 137 1.69 -15.62 6.37
CA ARG A 137 0.80 -16.28 7.33
C ARG A 137 0.15 -15.30 8.29
N VAL A 138 0.95 -14.37 8.86
CA VAL A 138 0.48 -13.35 9.81
C VAL A 138 -0.62 -12.51 9.19
N PHE A 139 -0.42 -12.07 7.94
CA PHE A 139 -1.39 -11.24 7.22
C PHE A 139 -2.34 -12.04 6.33
N ARG A 140 -2.32 -13.37 6.40
CA ARG A 140 -3.22 -14.28 5.65
C ARG A 140 -3.31 -13.91 4.17
N TYR A 141 -2.17 -13.60 3.54
CA TYR A 141 -2.13 -13.27 2.12
C TYR A 141 -2.72 -14.37 1.26
N GLN A 142 -3.47 -13.97 0.24
CA GLN A 142 -4.05 -14.87 -0.74
C GLN A 142 -3.31 -14.71 -2.07
N ALA A 143 -2.91 -15.81 -2.67
CA ALA A 143 -2.34 -15.78 -4.00
C ALA A 143 -3.42 -15.48 -5.04
N VAL A 144 -3.03 -14.79 -6.13
CA VAL A 144 -3.94 -14.43 -7.23
C VAL A 144 -4.56 -15.65 -7.90
N ASP A 145 -3.85 -16.78 -7.90
CA ASP A 145 -4.28 -18.09 -8.44
C ASP A 145 -5.10 -18.92 -7.44
N GLY A 146 -5.40 -18.38 -6.25
CA GLY A 146 -6.19 -19.04 -5.22
C GLY A 146 -5.37 -19.90 -4.25
N GLY A 147 -4.03 -19.80 -4.26
CA GLY A 147 -3.17 -20.48 -3.28
C GLY A 147 -3.33 -19.92 -1.87
N SER A 148 -3.08 -20.76 -0.85
CA SER A 148 -3.15 -20.36 0.55
C SER A 148 -1.91 -19.59 1.01
N SER A 149 -2.01 -18.90 2.16
CA SER A 149 -0.88 -18.20 2.79
C SER A 149 0.27 -19.15 3.17
N GLU A 150 -0.04 -20.40 3.53
CA GLU A 150 0.97 -21.43 3.80
C GLU A 150 1.74 -21.82 2.53
N GLN A 151 1.03 -21.94 1.41
CA GLN A 151 1.67 -22.21 0.11
C GLN A 151 2.56 -21.07 -0.33
N LEU A 152 2.13 -19.82 -0.13
CA LEU A 152 2.97 -18.64 -0.40
C LEU A 152 4.21 -18.61 0.49
N ALA A 153 4.06 -18.85 1.79
CA ALA A 153 5.18 -18.89 2.74
C ALA A 153 6.19 -20.02 2.42
N ALA A 154 5.73 -21.13 1.86
CA ALA A 154 6.59 -22.26 1.50
C ALA A 154 7.31 -22.07 0.14
N ALA A 155 6.85 -21.14 -0.69
CA ALA A 155 7.42 -20.88 -2.02
C ALA A 155 8.58 -19.88 -2.00
N ILE A 156 8.82 -19.22 -0.85
CA ILE A 156 9.87 -18.20 -0.64
C ILE A 156 10.94 -18.73 0.30
#